data_ac3033c5fa70fb1d5a8472b266e3664c
#
_entry.id   ac3033c5fa70fb1d5a8472b266e3664c
#
_cell.length_a   1.000
_cell.length_b   1.000
_cell.length_c   1.000
_cell.angle_alpha   90.00
_cell.angle_beta   90.00
_cell.angle_gamma   90.00
#
_symmetry.space_group_name_H-M   'P 1'
#
loop_
_entity.id
_entity.type
_entity.pdbx_description
1 polymer ?
#
loop_
_entity_poly.entity_id
_entity_poly.type
_entity_poly.pdbx_seq_one_letter_code
_entity_poly.pdbx_strand_id
1 'polypeptide(L)'
;MLLVPLLLSACGLSDDESGGAIDTVKIAAKTEVPAGTKLVVAEQNGTQSLPWNLANAGQGTPYEVDFADFSGGAAVIEALRSGAADVGSIGEAPVPIAVDSGVTDLVTIGLQANPGTSGGYYLVARPDSGVRTIEDLRGKRVAYPPGSGRHMVTAGLLKRHGLDLRTDVQPVELAGAEVVPTFAAGAVDAAIVLGNQYYQLGEPPILGDGKGINTGIQTLIVRRDVLDDPAKVAAIGDYLGRAVAANNWKDTHADQWVDQYYVKVQGITFEQGKKLYEEDGIASYYPIDEQSTALFQTVADGLHETGTIKGRVDVSPFVDGRYNDIVTAQNELDGVTPKSLKS
;
A
#
# COMPACT_ATOMS: atom_id res chain seq x y z
N MET A 1 23.35 -62.41 -46.09
CA MET A 1 22.30 -61.43 -45.91
C MET A 1 21.99 -61.37 -44.41
N LEU A 2 22.84 -60.62 -43.71
CA LEU A 2 22.76 -60.45 -42.24
C LEU A 2 22.01 -59.10 -41.96
N LEU A 3 20.88 -59.15 -41.28
CA LEU A 3 20.18 -58.00 -40.74
C LEU A 3 20.79 -57.65 -39.37
N VAL A 4 21.27 -56.44 -39.25
CA VAL A 4 21.65 -55.82 -37.96
C VAL A 4 20.48 -54.95 -37.48
N PRO A 5 19.99 -55.14 -36.24
CA PRO A 5 19.02 -54.23 -35.70
C PRO A 5 19.68 -52.98 -35.13
N LEU A 6 19.25 -51.80 -35.62
CA LEU A 6 19.57 -50.51 -34.99
C LEU A 6 18.82 -50.38 -33.67
N LEU A 7 19.56 -50.28 -32.58
CA LEU A 7 19.05 -49.85 -31.27
C LEU A 7 19.01 -48.33 -31.28
N LEU A 8 17.79 -47.77 -31.34
CA LEU A 8 17.56 -46.36 -31.00
C LEU A 8 17.56 -46.22 -29.46
N SER A 9 18.63 -45.59 -28.94
CA SER A 9 18.64 -45.08 -27.59
C SER A 9 17.78 -43.85 -27.56
N ALA A 10 16.59 -43.97 -27.00
CA ALA A 10 15.77 -42.82 -26.60
C ALA A 10 16.44 -42.20 -25.37
N CYS A 11 17.06 -41.03 -25.52
CA CYS A 11 17.36 -40.13 -24.39
C CYS A 11 16.04 -39.67 -23.81
N GLY A 12 15.69 -40.20 -22.67
CA GLY A 12 14.62 -39.67 -21.85
C GLY A 12 15.01 -38.27 -21.40
N LEU A 13 14.31 -37.28 -21.93
CA LEU A 13 14.18 -36.00 -21.27
C LEU A 13 13.32 -36.27 -20.02
N SER A 14 13.97 -36.30 -18.89
CA SER A 14 13.26 -36.19 -17.60
C SER A 14 12.70 -34.78 -17.53
N ASP A 15 11.42 -34.66 -17.84
CA ASP A 15 10.62 -33.52 -17.41
C ASP A 15 10.55 -33.58 -15.89
N ASP A 16 11.51 -32.92 -15.26
CA ASP A 16 11.44 -32.57 -13.85
C ASP A 16 10.49 -31.36 -13.72
N GLU A 17 9.23 -31.57 -14.09
CA GLU A 17 8.14 -30.75 -13.56
C GLU A 17 7.90 -31.22 -12.12
N SER A 18 8.80 -30.84 -11.22
CA SER A 18 8.43 -30.65 -9.83
C SER A 18 7.53 -29.43 -9.76
N GLY A 19 6.29 -29.60 -10.17
CA GLY A 19 5.22 -28.68 -9.78
C GLY A 19 5.15 -28.71 -8.26
N GLY A 20 5.90 -27.81 -7.62
CA GLY A 20 5.82 -27.59 -6.18
C GLY A 20 4.35 -27.41 -5.82
N ALA A 21 3.89 -28.12 -4.78
CA ALA A 21 2.53 -27.97 -4.29
C ALA A 21 2.27 -26.47 -4.15
N ILE A 22 1.21 -25.98 -4.80
CA ILE A 22 0.80 -24.58 -4.72
C ILE A 22 0.54 -24.30 -3.25
N ASP A 23 1.34 -23.40 -2.67
CA ASP A 23 1.23 -23.03 -1.27
C ASP A 23 -0.05 -22.19 -1.11
N THR A 24 -1.07 -22.77 -0.46
CA THR A 24 -2.34 -22.12 -0.21
C THR A 24 -2.42 -21.67 1.24
N VAL A 25 -2.77 -20.40 1.45
CA VAL A 25 -3.01 -19.89 2.80
C VAL A 25 -4.18 -20.60 3.48
N LYS A 26 -4.05 -20.78 4.79
CA LYS A 26 -5.15 -21.27 5.63
C LYS A 26 -5.96 -20.08 6.10
N ILE A 27 -7.29 -20.25 6.11
CA ILE A 27 -8.22 -19.20 6.53
C ILE A 27 -8.84 -19.59 7.87
N ALA A 28 -8.70 -18.71 8.86
CA ALA A 28 -9.17 -18.91 10.23
C ALA A 28 -10.71 -18.90 10.32
N ALA A 29 -11.32 -17.91 9.67
CA ALA A 29 -12.77 -17.74 9.69
C ALA A 29 -13.38 -18.23 8.37
N LYS A 30 -14.40 -19.10 8.46
CA LYS A 30 -15.23 -19.49 7.32
C LYS A 30 -16.54 -18.74 7.43
N THR A 31 -16.76 -17.79 6.53
CA THR A 31 -18.04 -17.09 6.40
C THR A 31 -18.83 -17.73 5.26
N GLU A 32 -20.11 -18.05 5.51
CA GLU A 32 -20.99 -18.51 4.44
C GLU A 32 -21.34 -17.32 3.54
N VAL A 33 -20.83 -17.34 2.32
CA VAL A 33 -21.11 -16.33 1.30
C VAL A 33 -22.11 -16.91 0.30
N PRO A 34 -23.22 -16.23 0.01
CA PRO A 34 -24.19 -16.70 -0.97
C PRO A 34 -23.56 -16.94 -2.35
N ALA A 35 -23.93 -18.03 -3.01
CA ALA A 35 -23.44 -18.37 -4.34
C ALA A 35 -23.80 -17.26 -5.35
N GLY A 36 -22.85 -16.96 -6.23
CA GLY A 36 -23.02 -15.91 -7.26
C GLY A 36 -22.77 -14.48 -6.75
N THR A 37 -22.38 -14.32 -5.48
CA THR A 37 -21.89 -13.01 -4.98
C THR A 37 -20.63 -12.62 -5.76
N LYS A 38 -20.50 -11.32 -6.05
CA LYS A 38 -19.30 -10.75 -6.69
C LYS A 38 -18.78 -9.62 -5.83
N LEU A 39 -17.46 -9.52 -5.72
CA LEU A 39 -16.75 -8.37 -5.15
C LEU A 39 -15.84 -7.76 -6.19
N VAL A 40 -15.90 -6.46 -6.33
CA VAL A 40 -14.90 -5.68 -7.07
C VAL A 40 -14.03 -4.93 -6.07
N VAL A 41 -12.73 -5.20 -6.10
CA VAL A 41 -11.73 -4.57 -5.24
C VAL A 41 -10.93 -3.58 -6.06
N ALA A 42 -11.10 -2.29 -5.76
CA ALA A 42 -10.29 -1.23 -6.34
C ALA A 42 -8.97 -1.10 -5.60
N GLU A 43 -7.87 -1.12 -6.32
CA GLU A 43 -6.52 -1.09 -5.77
C GLU A 43 -5.59 -0.17 -6.54
N GLN A 44 -4.34 -0.09 -6.10
CA GLN A 44 -3.27 0.65 -6.76
C GLN A 44 -2.02 -0.25 -6.85
N ASN A 45 -1.44 -0.36 -8.05
CA ASN A 45 -0.18 -1.08 -8.29
C ASN A 45 -0.18 -2.55 -7.82
N GLY A 46 -1.31 -3.24 -7.90
CA GLY A 46 -1.41 -4.66 -7.53
C GLY A 46 -1.22 -4.94 -6.03
N THR A 47 -1.47 -3.97 -5.16
CA THR A 47 -1.19 -4.12 -3.70
C THR A 47 -2.06 -5.16 -3.01
N GLN A 48 -3.23 -5.47 -3.59
CA GLN A 48 -4.14 -6.51 -3.10
C GLN A 48 -4.08 -7.76 -3.98
N SER A 49 -4.16 -7.60 -5.30
CA SER A 49 -4.22 -8.72 -6.24
C SER A 49 -2.94 -9.55 -6.28
N LEU A 50 -1.76 -8.91 -6.19
CA LEU A 50 -0.51 -9.62 -6.27
C LEU A 50 -0.31 -10.60 -5.09
N PRO A 51 -0.38 -10.18 -3.81
CA PRO A 51 -0.28 -11.12 -2.70
C PRO A 51 -1.42 -12.14 -2.69
N TRP A 52 -2.64 -11.75 -3.06
CA TRP A 52 -3.78 -12.65 -3.21
C TRP A 52 -3.48 -13.81 -4.18
N ASN A 53 -2.92 -13.50 -5.35
CA ASN A 53 -2.60 -14.50 -6.37
C ASN A 53 -1.40 -15.36 -5.96
N LEU A 54 -0.35 -14.76 -5.42
CA LEU A 54 0.86 -15.49 -5.00
C LEU A 54 0.59 -16.47 -3.85
N ALA A 55 -0.26 -16.09 -2.92
CA ALA A 55 -0.65 -16.91 -1.78
C ALA A 55 -1.84 -17.86 -2.09
N ASN A 56 -2.33 -17.87 -3.33
CA ASN A 56 -3.54 -18.61 -3.73
C ASN A 56 -4.74 -18.35 -2.80
N ALA A 57 -4.89 -17.13 -2.31
CA ALA A 57 -5.89 -16.79 -1.32
C ALA A 57 -7.33 -16.93 -1.85
N GLY A 58 -7.54 -16.87 -3.16
CA GLY A 58 -8.83 -17.11 -3.81
C GLY A 58 -9.25 -18.56 -3.90
N GLN A 59 -8.41 -19.53 -3.55
CA GLN A 59 -8.75 -20.93 -3.68
C GLN A 59 -9.92 -21.30 -2.75
N GLY A 60 -10.95 -21.92 -3.34
CA GLY A 60 -12.13 -22.38 -2.61
C GLY A 60 -13.08 -21.27 -2.17
N THR A 61 -12.96 -20.04 -2.70
CA THR A 61 -13.99 -19.01 -2.51
C THR A 61 -15.28 -19.41 -3.21
N PRO A 62 -16.46 -19.28 -2.57
CA PRO A 62 -17.75 -19.55 -3.20
C PRO A 62 -18.25 -18.35 -4.03
N TYR A 63 -17.48 -17.28 -4.15
CA TYR A 63 -17.80 -16.03 -4.83
C TYR A 63 -16.64 -15.59 -5.72
N GLU A 64 -16.92 -14.65 -6.61
CA GLU A 64 -15.93 -14.06 -7.54
C GLU A 64 -15.33 -12.80 -6.94
N VAL A 65 -14.00 -12.64 -7.05
CA VAL A 65 -13.28 -11.42 -6.69
C VAL A 65 -12.58 -10.88 -7.93
N ASP A 66 -12.98 -9.68 -8.36
CA ASP A 66 -12.34 -8.94 -9.42
C ASP A 66 -11.49 -7.81 -8.85
N PHE A 67 -10.27 -7.66 -9.35
CA PHE A 67 -9.38 -6.56 -8.96
C PHE A 67 -9.32 -5.53 -10.08
N ALA A 68 -9.50 -4.25 -9.72
CA ALA A 68 -9.43 -3.13 -10.65
C ALA A 68 -8.35 -2.13 -10.18
N ASP A 69 -7.34 -1.90 -11.03
CA ASP A 69 -6.21 -1.03 -10.70
C ASP A 69 -6.49 0.42 -11.09
N PHE A 70 -6.17 1.34 -10.18
CA PHE A 70 -6.39 2.77 -10.33
C PHE A 70 -5.10 3.57 -10.07
N SER A 71 -4.98 4.72 -10.70
CA SER A 71 -3.78 5.57 -10.62
C SER A 71 -3.58 6.31 -9.29
N GLY A 72 -4.55 6.27 -8.39
CA GLY A 72 -4.45 6.97 -7.10
C GLY A 72 -5.73 6.88 -6.25
N GLY A 73 -5.62 7.24 -4.96
CA GLY A 73 -6.70 7.11 -4.00
C GLY A 73 -7.98 7.87 -4.35
N ALA A 74 -7.89 9.02 -4.99
CA ALA A 74 -9.06 9.78 -5.44
C ALA A 74 -9.87 8.98 -6.49
N ALA A 75 -9.19 8.30 -7.41
CA ALA A 75 -9.85 7.46 -8.42
C ALA A 75 -10.49 6.21 -7.80
N VAL A 76 -9.86 5.62 -6.77
CA VAL A 76 -10.47 4.53 -5.98
C VAL A 76 -11.73 5.00 -5.26
N ILE A 77 -11.70 6.17 -4.62
CA ILE A 77 -12.89 6.76 -3.96
C ILE A 77 -14.02 6.99 -4.97
N GLU A 78 -13.71 7.49 -6.16
CA GLU A 78 -14.72 7.70 -7.20
C GLU A 78 -15.31 6.36 -7.70
N ALA A 79 -14.48 5.32 -7.85
CA ALA A 79 -14.96 3.97 -8.21
C ALA A 79 -15.92 3.40 -7.15
N LEU A 80 -15.65 3.61 -5.86
CA LEU A 80 -16.57 3.22 -4.78
C LEU A 80 -17.86 4.00 -4.85
N ARG A 81 -17.80 5.33 -4.98
CA ARG A 81 -18.98 6.19 -4.96
C ARG A 81 -19.87 6.02 -6.18
N SER A 82 -19.29 5.69 -7.34
CA SER A 82 -20.05 5.33 -8.54
C SER A 82 -20.64 3.91 -8.51
N GLY A 83 -20.25 3.08 -7.54
CA GLY A 83 -20.65 1.67 -7.46
C GLY A 83 -19.87 0.77 -8.42
N ALA A 84 -18.79 1.26 -9.02
CA ALA A 84 -17.91 0.46 -9.88
C ALA A 84 -16.99 -0.48 -9.06
N ALA A 85 -16.83 -0.22 -7.76
CA ALA A 85 -16.14 -1.09 -6.83
C ALA A 85 -16.90 -1.21 -5.51
N ASP A 86 -16.72 -2.34 -4.83
CA ASP A 86 -17.29 -2.64 -3.52
C ASP A 86 -16.33 -2.32 -2.38
N VAL A 87 -15.04 -2.64 -2.57
CA VAL A 87 -13.96 -2.41 -1.61
C VAL A 87 -12.86 -1.59 -2.28
N GLY A 88 -12.28 -0.64 -1.59
CA GLY A 88 -11.15 0.14 -2.06
C GLY A 88 -9.94 0.01 -1.14
N SER A 89 -8.75 -0.22 -1.70
CA SER A 89 -7.48 -0.19 -0.99
C SER A 89 -6.76 1.11 -1.28
N ILE A 90 -6.55 1.93 -0.25
CA ILE A 90 -5.90 3.24 -0.38
C ILE A 90 -4.98 3.53 0.81
N GLY A 91 -4.05 4.46 0.59
CA GLY A 91 -3.19 4.97 1.67
C GLY A 91 -3.94 5.82 2.69
N GLU A 92 -3.19 6.37 3.62
CA GLU A 92 -3.70 7.04 4.83
C GLU A 92 -4.43 8.38 4.57
N ALA A 93 -3.94 9.18 3.61
CA ALA A 93 -4.40 10.56 3.44
C ALA A 93 -5.75 10.72 2.72
N PRO A 94 -6.12 9.89 1.72
CA PRO A 94 -7.33 10.15 0.91
C PRO A 94 -8.64 10.18 1.69
N VAL A 95 -8.80 9.37 2.75
CA VAL A 95 -10.05 9.35 3.54
C VAL A 95 -10.27 10.67 4.27
N PRO A 96 -9.34 11.18 5.11
CA PRO A 96 -9.52 12.48 5.74
C PRO A 96 -9.74 13.64 4.76
N ILE A 97 -9.06 13.61 3.59
CA ILE A 97 -9.24 14.61 2.55
C ILE A 97 -10.64 14.56 1.95
N ALA A 98 -11.15 13.36 1.67
CA ALA A 98 -12.50 13.19 1.16
C ALA A 98 -13.54 13.69 2.18
N VAL A 99 -13.34 13.39 3.46
CA VAL A 99 -14.22 13.85 4.56
C VAL A 99 -14.20 15.38 4.66
N ASP A 100 -13.04 16.04 4.65
CA ASP A 100 -12.93 17.51 4.63
C ASP A 100 -13.64 18.12 3.41
N SER A 101 -13.70 17.38 2.30
CA SER A 101 -14.42 17.77 1.08
C SER A 101 -15.92 17.44 1.11
N GLY A 102 -16.45 16.94 2.23
CA GLY A 102 -17.88 16.64 2.42
C GLY A 102 -18.31 15.23 2.03
N VAL A 103 -17.38 14.30 1.77
CA VAL A 103 -17.70 12.88 1.55
C VAL A 103 -17.92 12.21 2.90
N THR A 104 -19.13 11.69 3.14
CA THR A 104 -19.53 11.11 4.45
C THR A 104 -20.02 9.67 4.35
N ASP A 105 -20.07 9.14 3.14
CA ASP A 105 -20.64 7.83 2.80
C ASP A 105 -19.60 6.69 2.76
N LEU A 106 -18.34 6.98 3.04
CA LEU A 106 -17.26 5.99 3.12
C LEU A 106 -17.00 5.55 4.56
N VAL A 107 -16.52 4.31 4.71
CA VAL A 107 -16.09 3.78 6.00
C VAL A 107 -14.90 2.83 5.83
N THR A 108 -13.94 2.94 6.72
CA THR A 108 -12.76 2.06 6.80
C THR A 108 -13.14 0.81 7.58
N ILE A 109 -12.95 -0.35 6.97
CA ILE A 109 -13.28 -1.67 7.51
C ILE A 109 -12.06 -2.55 7.78
N GLY A 110 -10.91 -2.15 7.29
CA GLY A 110 -9.61 -2.81 7.50
C GLY A 110 -8.52 -1.77 7.56
N LEU A 111 -7.58 -1.94 8.46
CA LEU A 111 -6.46 -1.03 8.65
C LEU A 111 -5.16 -1.84 8.76
N GLN A 112 -4.21 -1.52 7.89
CA GLN A 112 -2.82 -1.94 8.02
C GLN A 112 -2.00 -0.77 8.54
N ALA A 113 -0.94 -1.07 9.28
CA ALA A 113 0.04 -0.07 9.68
C ALA A 113 1.44 -0.69 9.79
N ASN A 114 2.46 0.14 9.63
CA ASN A 114 3.84 -0.24 9.88
C ASN A 114 4.57 0.90 10.61
N PRO A 115 4.25 1.10 11.90
CA PRO A 115 4.76 2.22 12.65
C PRO A 115 6.28 2.17 12.78
N GLY A 116 6.91 3.34 12.70
CA GLY A 116 8.35 3.52 12.90
C GLY A 116 9.23 3.28 11.67
N THR A 117 8.63 3.00 10.52
CA THR A 117 9.34 2.89 9.24
C THR A 117 9.31 4.20 8.45
N SER A 118 10.14 4.27 7.39
CA SER A 118 10.11 5.41 6.44
C SER A 118 8.89 5.38 5.53
N GLY A 119 8.24 4.22 5.40
CA GLY A 119 7.20 3.96 4.40
C GLY A 119 7.73 4.03 2.97
N GLY A 120 9.05 3.89 2.78
CA GLY A 120 9.72 4.03 1.49
C GLY A 120 9.65 5.43 0.90
N TYR A 121 9.45 6.48 1.72
CA TYR A 121 9.40 7.88 1.26
C TYR A 121 10.73 8.57 1.52
N TYR A 122 11.38 9.08 0.46
CA TYR A 122 12.64 9.80 0.54
C TYR A 122 12.52 11.19 -0.08
N LEU A 123 12.83 12.23 0.70
CA LEU A 123 13.05 13.58 0.18
C LEU A 123 14.47 13.65 -0.36
N VAL A 124 14.61 13.78 -1.68
CA VAL A 124 15.90 13.75 -2.36
C VAL A 124 16.21 15.09 -3.03
N ALA A 125 17.49 15.42 -3.11
CA ALA A 125 17.97 16.59 -3.84
C ALA A 125 18.66 16.20 -5.13
N ARG A 126 18.55 17.03 -6.17
CA ARG A 126 19.39 16.85 -7.35
C ARG A 126 20.87 17.10 -7.00
N PRO A 127 21.79 16.26 -7.51
CA PRO A 127 23.22 16.40 -7.20
C PRO A 127 23.81 17.79 -7.53
N ASP A 128 23.30 18.43 -8.59
CA ASP A 128 23.75 19.72 -9.10
C ASP A 128 22.92 20.93 -8.62
N SER A 129 21.92 20.72 -7.76
CA SER A 129 21.07 21.79 -7.20
C SER A 129 21.76 22.68 -6.18
N GLY A 130 22.90 22.25 -5.63
CA GLY A 130 23.56 22.89 -4.51
C GLY A 130 22.90 22.64 -3.14
N VAL A 131 21.76 21.91 -3.10
CA VAL A 131 21.05 21.53 -1.88
C VAL A 131 21.77 20.36 -1.20
N ARG A 132 22.05 20.48 0.10
CA ARG A 132 22.71 19.45 0.91
C ARG A 132 21.94 19.12 2.19
N THR A 133 21.14 20.06 2.68
CA THR A 133 20.31 19.92 3.87
C THR A 133 18.88 20.35 3.58
N ILE A 134 17.95 20.07 4.50
CA ILE A 134 16.55 20.52 4.35
C ILE A 134 16.47 22.05 4.41
N GLU A 135 17.31 22.70 5.21
CA GLU A 135 17.35 24.16 5.33
C GLU A 135 17.74 24.85 4.02
N ASP A 136 18.58 24.20 3.18
CA ASP A 136 18.96 24.69 1.84
C ASP A 136 17.78 24.74 0.86
N LEU A 137 16.65 24.12 1.21
CA LEU A 137 15.45 24.14 0.38
C LEU A 137 14.73 25.50 0.38
N ARG A 138 15.13 26.43 1.25
CA ARG A 138 14.55 27.78 1.24
C ARG A 138 14.66 28.44 -0.13
N GLY A 139 13.49 28.79 -0.70
CA GLY A 139 13.39 29.38 -2.04
C GLY A 139 13.63 28.40 -3.19
N LYS A 140 13.82 27.11 -2.94
CA LYS A 140 14.02 26.06 -3.96
C LYS A 140 12.71 25.45 -4.41
N ARG A 141 12.70 24.89 -5.61
CA ARG A 141 11.54 24.16 -6.18
C ARG A 141 11.51 22.75 -5.61
N VAL A 142 10.44 22.41 -4.90
CA VAL A 142 10.24 21.11 -4.25
C VAL A 142 9.00 20.42 -4.83
N ALA A 143 9.20 19.28 -5.49
CA ALA A 143 8.11 18.53 -6.10
C ALA A 143 7.50 17.51 -5.14
N TYR A 144 6.17 17.44 -5.12
CA TYR A 144 5.41 16.44 -4.38
C TYR A 144 4.02 16.22 -4.98
N PRO A 145 3.41 15.04 -4.80
CA PRO A 145 2.01 14.80 -5.16
C PRO A 145 1.08 15.29 -4.05
N PRO A 146 0.19 16.27 -4.35
CA PRO A 146 -0.71 16.81 -3.35
C PRO A 146 -1.70 15.75 -2.85
N GLY A 147 -2.15 15.89 -1.58
CA GLY A 147 -3.14 15.01 -0.99
C GLY A 147 -2.70 13.56 -0.82
N SER A 148 -1.40 13.32 -0.62
CA SER A 148 -0.82 11.99 -0.45
C SER A 148 0.06 11.89 0.80
N GLY A 149 0.44 10.68 1.22
CA GLY A 149 1.45 10.47 2.27
C GLY A 149 2.78 11.18 1.96
N ARG A 150 3.19 11.26 0.68
CA ARG A 150 4.36 12.03 0.24
C ARG A 150 4.20 13.53 0.51
N HIS A 151 3.01 14.10 0.33
CA HIS A 151 2.73 15.49 0.72
C HIS A 151 2.94 15.68 2.21
N MET A 152 2.36 14.81 3.04
CA MET A 152 2.52 14.84 4.50
C MET A 152 3.99 14.78 4.92
N VAL A 153 4.76 13.83 4.37
CA VAL A 153 6.17 13.66 4.69
C VAL A 153 6.98 14.88 4.28
N THR A 154 6.73 15.45 3.09
CA THR A 154 7.42 16.67 2.65
C THR A 154 7.15 17.83 3.60
N ALA A 155 5.89 18.11 3.90
CA ALA A 155 5.51 19.20 4.79
C ALA A 155 6.03 18.98 6.23
N GLY A 156 5.94 17.74 6.73
CA GLY A 156 6.45 17.38 8.05
C GLY A 156 7.96 17.50 8.19
N LEU A 157 8.72 17.08 7.18
CA LEU A 157 10.18 17.27 7.15
C LEU A 157 10.56 18.75 7.16
N LEU A 158 9.95 19.54 6.29
CA LEU A 158 10.19 21.00 6.25
C LEU A 158 9.85 21.64 7.60
N LYS A 159 8.69 21.33 8.19
CA LYS A 159 8.27 21.87 9.48
C LYS A 159 9.24 21.55 10.61
N ARG A 160 9.79 20.33 10.68
CA ARG A 160 10.80 19.92 11.67
C ARG A 160 12.09 20.75 11.57
N HIS A 161 12.39 21.29 10.39
CA HIS A 161 13.56 22.13 10.10
C HIS A 161 13.21 23.62 10.01
N GLY A 162 12.06 24.04 10.53
CA GLY A 162 11.67 25.46 10.59
C GLY A 162 11.31 26.07 9.24
N LEU A 163 10.87 25.26 8.28
CA LEU A 163 10.40 25.70 6.97
C LEU A 163 8.90 25.37 6.80
N ASP A 164 8.19 26.26 6.12
CA ASP A 164 6.80 26.02 5.67
C ASP A 164 6.79 25.71 4.18
N LEU A 165 6.10 24.61 3.80
CA LEU A 165 6.02 24.13 2.41
C LEU A 165 5.41 25.17 1.46
N ARG A 166 4.52 26.05 1.95
CA ARG A 166 3.79 27.01 1.12
C ARG A 166 4.50 28.37 0.98
N THR A 167 5.32 28.73 1.97
CA THR A 167 5.88 30.09 2.04
C THR A 167 7.40 30.12 1.95
N ASP A 168 8.10 29.07 2.38
CA ASP A 168 9.56 29.07 2.45
C ASP A 168 10.22 28.37 1.26
N VAL A 169 9.49 27.53 0.50
CA VAL A 169 9.96 26.90 -0.73
C VAL A 169 9.08 27.31 -1.91
N GLN A 170 9.42 26.86 -3.11
CA GLN A 170 8.57 26.95 -4.28
C GLN A 170 7.89 25.59 -4.50
N PRO A 171 6.65 25.40 -4.05
CA PRO A 171 5.97 24.12 -4.16
C PRO A 171 5.66 23.81 -5.64
N VAL A 172 5.97 22.58 -6.06
CA VAL A 172 5.65 22.08 -7.40
C VAL A 172 4.75 20.85 -7.23
N GLU A 173 3.46 21.08 -7.38
CA GLU A 173 2.43 20.05 -7.26
C GLU A 173 2.34 19.24 -8.55
N LEU A 174 2.57 17.92 -8.46
CA LEU A 174 2.60 17.02 -9.60
C LEU A 174 1.80 15.75 -9.29
N ALA A 175 1.20 15.14 -10.29
CA ALA A 175 0.71 13.78 -10.16
C ALA A 175 1.87 12.83 -9.83
N GLY A 176 1.58 11.76 -9.09
CA GLY A 176 2.63 10.86 -8.58
C GLY A 176 3.57 10.30 -9.64
N ALA A 177 3.06 10.04 -10.85
CA ALA A 177 3.84 9.56 -11.99
C ALA A 177 4.71 10.63 -12.65
N GLU A 178 4.41 11.93 -12.43
CA GLU A 178 5.14 13.05 -13.04
C GLU A 178 6.37 13.48 -12.23
N VAL A 179 6.48 13.05 -10.97
CA VAL A 179 7.56 13.46 -10.06
C VAL A 179 8.93 13.02 -10.60
N VAL A 180 9.07 11.75 -10.97
CA VAL A 180 10.35 11.19 -11.47
C VAL A 180 10.82 11.88 -12.76
N PRO A 181 10.01 11.96 -13.83
CA PRO A 181 10.45 12.61 -15.06
C PRO A 181 10.75 14.10 -14.87
N THR A 182 9.98 14.82 -14.03
CA THR A 182 10.21 16.23 -13.73
C THR A 182 11.52 16.47 -12.97
N PHE A 183 11.83 15.60 -12.00
CA PHE A 183 13.09 15.62 -11.27
C PHE A 183 14.29 15.30 -12.19
N ALA A 184 14.18 14.25 -13.00
CA ALA A 184 15.22 13.85 -13.94
C ALA A 184 15.51 14.91 -15.00
N ALA A 185 14.48 15.63 -15.47
CA ALA A 185 14.61 16.74 -16.40
C ALA A 185 15.25 18.01 -15.79
N GLY A 186 15.49 18.04 -14.48
CA GLY A 186 16.07 19.20 -13.80
C GLY A 186 15.11 20.36 -13.57
N ALA A 187 13.81 20.12 -13.73
CA ALA A 187 12.79 21.17 -13.57
C ALA A 187 12.54 21.53 -12.08
N VAL A 188 12.97 20.69 -11.14
CA VAL A 188 12.87 20.92 -9.70
C VAL A 188 14.23 20.69 -9.03
N ASP A 189 14.45 21.23 -7.83
CA ASP A 189 15.71 21.14 -7.10
C ASP A 189 15.71 19.97 -6.11
N ALA A 190 14.53 19.61 -5.61
CA ALA A 190 14.28 18.45 -4.75
C ALA A 190 12.90 17.85 -5.04
N ALA A 191 12.70 16.59 -4.65
CA ALA A 191 11.43 15.90 -4.77
C ALA A 191 11.28 14.83 -3.69
N ILE A 192 10.04 14.55 -3.30
CA ILE A 192 9.70 13.37 -2.49
C ILE A 192 9.40 12.20 -3.43
N VAL A 193 10.16 11.11 -3.28
CA VAL A 193 10.07 9.93 -4.15
C VAL A 193 9.81 8.67 -3.35
N LEU A 194 9.34 7.62 -4.02
CA LEU A 194 9.22 6.27 -3.45
C LEU A 194 10.56 5.55 -3.52
N GLY A 195 10.75 4.49 -2.72
CA GLY A 195 11.97 3.71 -2.68
C GLY A 195 12.41 3.15 -4.04
N ASN A 196 11.48 2.61 -4.83
CA ASN A 196 11.77 2.18 -6.19
C ASN A 196 12.18 3.34 -7.10
N GLN A 197 11.51 4.49 -6.98
CA GLN A 197 11.83 5.70 -7.75
C GLN A 197 13.20 6.27 -7.37
N TYR A 198 13.59 6.17 -6.08
CA TYR A 198 14.92 6.53 -5.61
C TYR A 198 16.02 5.75 -6.36
N TYR A 199 15.85 4.44 -6.48
CA TYR A 199 16.78 3.60 -7.24
C TYR A 199 16.75 3.88 -8.75
N GLN A 200 15.57 4.08 -9.32
CA GLN A 200 15.42 4.46 -10.75
C GLN A 200 16.10 5.78 -11.09
N LEU A 201 16.20 6.70 -10.13
CA LEU A 201 16.90 7.99 -10.27
C LEU A 201 18.41 7.90 -10.04
N GLY A 202 18.97 6.70 -9.79
CA GLY A 202 20.39 6.51 -9.56
C GLY A 202 20.86 6.97 -8.18
N GLU A 203 20.02 6.80 -7.18
CA GLU A 203 20.34 7.04 -5.76
C GLU A 203 20.80 8.49 -5.46
N PRO A 204 19.98 9.51 -5.79
CA PRO A 204 20.32 10.89 -5.51
C PRO A 204 20.45 11.15 -3.99
N PRO A 205 21.16 12.23 -3.56
CA PRO A 205 21.32 12.54 -2.14
C PRO A 205 19.98 12.62 -1.39
N ILE A 206 19.83 11.83 -0.33
CA ILE A 206 18.67 11.86 0.56
C ILE A 206 18.87 13.00 1.56
N LEU A 207 17.88 13.89 1.68
CA LEU A 207 17.82 14.95 2.68
C LEU A 207 17.08 14.49 3.95
N GLY A 208 16.15 13.59 3.82
CA GLY A 208 15.35 13.03 4.90
C GLY A 208 14.37 11.98 4.38
N ASP A 209 13.76 11.26 5.29
CA ASP A 209 12.79 10.19 5.01
C ASP A 209 11.50 10.33 5.81
N GLY A 210 10.56 9.41 5.58
CA GLY A 210 9.26 9.43 6.24
C GLY A 210 9.26 9.01 7.71
N LYS A 211 10.41 8.61 8.27
CA LYS A 211 10.48 8.06 9.62
C LYS A 211 9.98 9.02 10.68
N GLY A 212 9.04 8.55 11.49
CA GLY A 212 8.40 9.35 12.54
C GLY A 212 7.45 10.45 12.01
N ILE A 213 7.12 10.48 10.69
CA ILE A 213 6.09 11.31 10.08
C ILE A 213 5.04 10.41 9.44
N ASN A 214 5.49 9.47 8.60
CA ASN A 214 4.62 8.50 7.99
C ASN A 214 4.16 7.46 9.02
N THR A 215 2.86 7.18 9.06
CA THR A 215 2.27 6.15 9.94
C THR A 215 2.31 4.76 9.33
N GLY A 216 2.54 4.68 8.01
CA GLY A 216 2.47 3.44 7.24
C GLY A 216 1.06 2.88 7.11
N ILE A 217 0.03 3.71 7.37
CA ILE A 217 -1.36 3.27 7.29
C ILE A 217 -1.77 3.04 5.84
N GLN A 218 -2.38 1.88 5.62
CA GLN A 218 -3.16 1.52 4.45
C GLN A 218 -4.56 1.15 4.93
N THR A 219 -5.57 1.58 4.20
CA THR A 219 -6.96 1.32 4.58
C THR A 219 -7.69 0.51 3.52
N LEU A 220 -8.56 -0.41 3.98
CA LEU A 220 -9.62 -0.97 3.16
C LEU A 220 -10.91 -0.21 3.50
N ILE A 221 -11.49 0.41 2.50
CA ILE A 221 -12.68 1.25 2.64
C ILE A 221 -13.83 0.70 1.79
N VAL A 222 -15.04 0.96 2.22
CA VAL A 222 -16.26 0.64 1.49
C VAL A 222 -17.22 1.83 1.53
N ARG A 223 -18.20 1.84 0.65
CA ARG A 223 -19.37 2.72 0.81
C ARG A 223 -20.30 2.13 1.87
N ARG A 224 -20.91 2.98 2.73
CA ARG A 224 -21.73 2.53 3.85
C ARG A 224 -22.90 1.66 3.44
N ASP A 225 -23.57 1.97 2.35
CA ASP A 225 -24.74 1.21 1.86
C ASP A 225 -24.39 -0.21 1.37
N VAL A 226 -23.14 -0.48 1.01
CA VAL A 226 -22.67 -1.84 0.74
C VAL A 226 -22.76 -2.73 1.99
N LEU A 227 -22.66 -2.13 3.16
CA LEU A 227 -22.78 -2.83 4.45
C LEU A 227 -24.22 -3.10 4.88
N ASP A 228 -25.21 -2.65 4.11
CA ASP A 228 -26.64 -2.98 4.28
C ASP A 228 -27.03 -4.26 3.51
N ASP A 229 -26.17 -4.74 2.59
CA ASP A 229 -26.35 -6.00 1.87
C ASP A 229 -25.67 -7.16 2.61
N PRO A 230 -26.42 -8.12 3.19
CA PRO A 230 -25.84 -9.23 3.94
C PRO A 230 -24.88 -10.11 3.11
N ALA A 231 -25.14 -10.26 1.80
CA ALA A 231 -24.26 -11.04 0.91
C ALA A 231 -22.92 -10.33 0.73
N LYS A 232 -22.93 -9.00 0.54
CA LYS A 232 -21.73 -8.19 0.45
C LYS A 232 -20.96 -8.18 1.79
N VAL A 233 -21.66 -8.02 2.91
CA VAL A 233 -21.04 -8.08 4.26
C VAL A 233 -20.33 -9.41 4.47
N ALA A 234 -20.97 -10.54 4.13
CA ALA A 234 -20.37 -11.85 4.25
C ALA A 234 -19.13 -12.00 3.32
N ALA A 235 -19.25 -11.59 2.05
CA ALA A 235 -18.17 -11.67 1.09
C ALA A 235 -16.96 -10.78 1.47
N ILE A 236 -17.22 -9.57 1.95
CA ILE A 236 -16.17 -8.65 2.43
C ILE A 236 -15.45 -9.23 3.65
N GLY A 237 -16.18 -9.85 4.58
CA GLY A 237 -15.57 -10.51 5.74
C GLY A 237 -14.64 -11.66 5.34
N ASP A 238 -15.07 -12.55 4.46
CA ASP A 238 -14.23 -13.65 3.95
C ASP A 238 -13.04 -13.10 3.15
N TYR A 239 -13.28 -12.10 2.27
CA TYR A 239 -12.22 -11.41 1.54
C TYR A 239 -11.16 -10.82 2.48
N LEU A 240 -11.58 -10.11 3.53
CA LEU A 240 -10.65 -9.49 4.48
C LEU A 240 -9.80 -10.55 5.20
N GLY A 241 -10.38 -11.66 5.66
CA GLY A 241 -9.62 -12.76 6.25
C GLY A 241 -8.54 -13.30 5.31
N ARG A 242 -8.90 -13.50 4.04
CA ARG A 242 -7.97 -13.95 3.00
C ARG A 242 -6.92 -12.88 2.65
N ALA A 243 -7.29 -11.61 2.65
CA ALA A 243 -6.37 -10.51 2.41
C ALA A 243 -5.34 -10.39 3.56
N VAL A 244 -5.76 -10.63 4.82
CA VAL A 244 -4.85 -10.72 5.97
C VAL A 244 -3.89 -11.89 5.79
N ALA A 245 -4.38 -13.09 5.46
CA ALA A 245 -3.54 -14.26 5.22
C ALA A 245 -2.54 -14.04 4.08
N ALA A 246 -2.99 -13.47 2.96
CA ALA A 246 -2.13 -13.16 1.82
C ALA A 246 -1.07 -12.09 2.16
N ASN A 247 -1.42 -11.15 3.02
CA ASN A 247 -0.46 -10.17 3.51
C ASN A 247 0.59 -10.82 4.42
N ASN A 248 0.17 -11.67 5.35
CA ASN A 248 1.05 -12.36 6.29
C ASN A 248 1.96 -13.38 5.57
N TRP A 249 1.49 -13.97 4.47
CA TRP A 249 2.27 -14.85 3.60
C TRP A 249 3.58 -14.19 3.11
N LYS A 250 3.60 -12.89 2.90
CA LYS A 250 4.79 -12.14 2.47
C LYS A 250 5.96 -12.25 3.45
N ASP A 251 5.69 -12.36 4.76
CA ASP A 251 6.74 -12.48 5.77
C ASP A 251 7.47 -13.83 5.70
N THR A 252 6.76 -14.89 5.34
CA THR A 252 7.33 -16.24 5.20
C THR A 252 7.89 -16.52 3.81
N HIS A 253 7.57 -15.67 2.83
CA HIS A 253 7.97 -15.80 1.42
C HIS A 253 8.68 -14.53 0.91
N ALA A 254 9.52 -13.94 1.76
CA ALA A 254 10.16 -12.64 1.53
C ALA A 254 10.89 -12.56 0.17
N ASP A 255 11.70 -13.56 -0.17
CA ASP A 255 12.46 -13.54 -1.44
C ASP A 255 11.52 -13.65 -2.66
N GLN A 256 10.45 -14.44 -2.56
CA GLN A 256 9.43 -14.51 -3.63
C GLN A 256 8.67 -13.19 -3.75
N TRP A 257 8.30 -12.57 -2.61
CA TRP A 257 7.68 -11.25 -2.63
C TRP A 257 8.59 -10.19 -3.24
N VAL A 258 9.88 -10.17 -2.87
CA VAL A 258 10.88 -9.26 -3.44
C VAL A 258 10.98 -9.44 -4.95
N ASP A 259 11.08 -10.67 -5.45
CA ASP A 259 11.16 -10.94 -6.89
C ASP A 259 9.89 -10.47 -7.62
N GLN A 260 8.72 -10.84 -7.13
CA GLN A 260 7.46 -10.56 -7.83
C GLN A 260 7.06 -9.09 -7.75
N TYR A 261 7.21 -8.45 -6.59
CA TYR A 261 6.79 -7.07 -6.39
C TYR A 261 7.87 -6.07 -6.77
N TYR A 262 9.05 -6.14 -6.13
CA TYR A 262 10.06 -5.10 -6.36
C TYR A 262 10.78 -5.27 -7.71
N VAL A 263 11.07 -6.51 -8.13
CA VAL A 263 11.74 -6.71 -9.42
C VAL A 263 10.77 -6.62 -10.58
N LYS A 264 9.70 -7.43 -10.59
CA LYS A 264 8.82 -7.53 -11.77
C LYS A 264 7.83 -6.39 -11.90
N VAL A 265 7.25 -5.90 -10.78
CA VAL A 265 6.27 -4.80 -10.82
C VAL A 265 6.97 -3.45 -10.73
N GLN A 266 7.93 -3.29 -9.82
CA GLN A 266 8.55 -1.99 -9.57
C GLN A 266 9.83 -1.73 -10.38
N GLY A 267 10.38 -2.74 -11.06
CA GLY A 267 11.47 -2.59 -12.03
C GLY A 267 12.83 -2.25 -11.42
N ILE A 268 13.10 -2.64 -10.16
CA ILE A 268 14.40 -2.50 -9.51
C ILE A 268 15.10 -3.86 -9.38
N THR A 269 16.37 -3.87 -8.99
CA THR A 269 17.10 -5.13 -8.80
C THR A 269 16.64 -5.88 -7.56
N PHE A 270 16.90 -7.18 -7.50
CA PHE A 270 16.55 -8.00 -6.33
C PHE A 270 17.21 -7.47 -5.05
N GLU A 271 18.49 -7.09 -5.11
CA GLU A 271 19.24 -6.53 -3.98
C GLU A 271 18.62 -5.21 -3.48
N GLN A 272 18.22 -4.33 -4.40
CA GLN A 272 17.55 -3.08 -4.06
C GLN A 272 16.17 -3.35 -3.42
N GLY A 273 15.41 -4.27 -4.00
CA GLY A 273 14.10 -4.67 -3.46
C GLY A 273 14.23 -5.32 -2.09
N LYS A 274 15.23 -6.17 -1.89
CA LYS A 274 15.51 -6.80 -0.60
C LYS A 274 15.86 -5.77 0.47
N LYS A 275 16.67 -4.78 0.12
CA LYS A 275 17.00 -3.67 1.03
C LYS A 275 15.76 -2.88 1.46
N LEU A 276 14.87 -2.51 0.52
CA LEU A 276 13.60 -1.85 0.85
C LEU A 276 12.70 -2.71 1.72
N TYR A 277 12.62 -4.00 1.43
CA TYR A 277 11.87 -4.96 2.24
C TYR A 277 12.42 -5.06 3.68
N GLU A 278 13.75 -5.12 3.85
CA GLU A 278 14.39 -5.19 5.16
C GLU A 278 14.26 -3.88 5.96
N GLU A 279 14.29 -2.72 5.28
CA GLU A 279 14.15 -1.41 5.92
C GLU A 279 12.72 -1.14 6.41
N ASP A 280 11.73 -1.43 5.58
CA ASP A 280 10.34 -1.13 5.89
C ASP A 280 9.58 -2.33 6.48
N GLY A 281 9.91 -3.56 6.08
CA GLY A 281 9.15 -4.77 6.45
C GLY A 281 7.76 -4.80 5.82
N ILE A 282 6.87 -5.60 6.40
CA ILE A 282 5.49 -5.73 5.97
C ILE A 282 4.57 -5.03 6.98
N ALA A 283 3.65 -4.22 6.48
CA ALA A 283 2.58 -3.66 7.29
C ALA A 283 1.66 -4.80 7.78
N SER A 284 1.31 -4.81 9.05
CA SER A 284 0.37 -5.77 9.62
C SER A 284 -1.05 -5.21 9.61
N TYR A 285 -2.04 -6.10 9.52
CA TYR A 285 -3.43 -5.72 9.80
C TYR A 285 -3.67 -5.63 11.31
N TYR A 286 -4.39 -4.60 11.70
CA TYR A 286 -4.79 -4.35 13.09
C TYR A 286 -6.31 -4.38 13.22
N PRO A 287 -6.84 -4.85 14.37
CA PRO A 287 -8.22 -4.57 14.73
C PRO A 287 -8.46 -3.06 14.74
N ILE A 288 -9.64 -2.64 14.30
CA ILE A 288 -10.07 -1.25 14.38
C ILE A 288 -10.60 -1.01 15.81
N ASP A 289 -9.73 -0.49 16.66
CA ASP A 289 -9.96 -0.18 18.06
C ASP A 289 -9.56 1.28 18.38
N GLU A 290 -9.54 1.64 19.64
CA GLU A 290 -9.14 2.97 20.08
C GLU A 290 -7.71 3.32 19.66
N GLN A 291 -6.76 2.37 19.70
CA GLN A 291 -5.36 2.63 19.38
C GLN A 291 -5.15 2.82 17.88
N SER A 292 -5.71 1.95 17.06
CA SER A 292 -5.61 2.06 15.59
C SER A 292 -6.37 3.28 15.06
N THR A 293 -7.52 3.60 15.67
CA THR A 293 -8.28 4.83 15.36
C THR A 293 -7.51 6.09 15.77
N ALA A 294 -6.86 6.08 16.95
CA ALA A 294 -6.01 7.20 17.37
C ALA A 294 -4.81 7.39 16.45
N LEU A 295 -4.16 6.31 15.98
CA LEU A 295 -3.11 6.39 14.99
C LEU A 295 -3.64 7.00 13.68
N PHE A 296 -4.81 6.57 13.22
CA PHE A 296 -5.41 7.14 12.01
C PHE A 296 -5.80 8.61 12.21
N GLN A 297 -6.23 9.02 13.43
CA GLN A 297 -6.47 10.42 13.76
C GLN A 297 -5.21 11.28 13.61
N THR A 298 -4.03 10.77 13.95
CA THR A 298 -2.77 11.53 13.76
C THR A 298 -2.53 11.92 12.31
N VAL A 299 -3.02 11.11 11.35
CA VAL A 299 -2.95 11.44 9.91
C VAL A 299 -3.84 12.65 9.60
N ALA A 300 -5.09 12.63 10.05
CA ALA A 300 -6.02 13.75 9.84
C ALA A 300 -5.50 15.04 10.49
N ASP A 301 -4.96 14.94 11.71
CA ASP A 301 -4.37 16.09 12.41
C ASP A 301 -3.14 16.62 11.66
N GLY A 302 -2.26 15.74 11.16
CA GLY A 302 -1.09 16.11 10.36
C GLY A 302 -1.47 16.80 9.06
N LEU A 303 -2.51 16.31 8.36
CA LEU A 303 -3.03 16.94 7.15
C LEU A 303 -3.60 18.35 7.44
N HIS A 304 -4.28 18.52 8.58
CA HIS A 304 -4.75 19.84 9.00
C HIS A 304 -3.59 20.77 9.36
N GLU A 305 -2.63 20.31 10.14
CA GLU A 305 -1.45 21.11 10.55
C GLU A 305 -0.58 21.55 9.37
N THR A 306 -0.49 20.73 8.32
CA THR A 306 0.23 21.08 7.08
C THR A 306 -0.61 21.92 6.13
N GLY A 307 -1.90 22.16 6.46
CA GLY A 307 -2.84 22.93 5.63
C GLY A 307 -3.31 22.20 4.38
N THR A 308 -3.14 20.89 4.33
CA THR A 308 -3.66 20.03 3.25
C THR A 308 -5.17 19.95 3.30
N ILE A 309 -5.74 19.87 4.51
CA ILE A 309 -7.19 20.00 4.76
C ILE A 309 -7.45 21.27 5.58
N LYS A 310 -8.63 21.84 5.41
CA LYS A 310 -9.00 23.11 6.04
C LYS A 310 -9.62 22.90 7.43
N GLY A 311 -10.47 21.89 7.56
CA GLY A 311 -11.15 21.54 8.79
C GLY A 311 -10.36 20.55 9.65
N ARG A 312 -10.71 20.47 10.93
CA ARG A 312 -10.32 19.33 11.76
C ARG A 312 -11.28 18.20 11.47
N VAL A 313 -10.76 17.07 10.99
CA VAL A 313 -11.54 15.87 10.70
C VAL A 313 -11.44 14.93 11.89
N ASP A 314 -12.58 14.55 12.46
CA ASP A 314 -12.68 13.40 13.36
C ASP A 314 -12.88 12.14 12.51
N VAL A 315 -11.94 11.20 12.60
CA VAL A 315 -11.99 9.95 11.82
C VAL A 315 -12.88 8.88 12.45
N SER A 316 -13.27 9.03 13.73
CA SER A 316 -14.02 8.01 14.47
C SER A 316 -15.33 7.58 13.81
N PRO A 317 -16.12 8.47 13.17
CA PRO A 317 -17.34 8.06 12.47
C PRO A 317 -17.09 7.30 11.15
N PHE A 318 -15.82 7.28 10.70
CA PHE A 318 -15.41 6.71 9.40
C PHE A 318 -14.62 5.42 9.53
N VAL A 319 -14.68 4.77 10.70
CA VAL A 319 -14.10 3.44 10.95
C VAL A 319 -15.18 2.49 11.47
N ASP A 320 -15.04 1.20 11.15
CA ASP A 320 -15.97 0.15 11.54
C ASP A 320 -15.24 -1.15 11.86
N GLY A 321 -15.24 -1.52 13.13
CA GLY A 321 -14.54 -2.70 13.65
C GLY A 321 -15.32 -4.02 13.53
N ARG A 322 -16.39 -4.11 12.73
CA ARG A 322 -17.23 -5.31 12.61
C ARG A 322 -16.47 -6.59 12.19
N TYR A 323 -15.31 -6.45 11.60
CA TYR A 323 -14.47 -7.56 11.15
C TYR A 323 -13.23 -7.79 12.04
N ASN A 324 -13.13 -7.16 13.20
CA ASN A 324 -11.98 -7.27 14.10
C ASN A 324 -11.67 -8.70 14.49
N ASP A 325 -12.71 -9.51 14.76
CA ASP A 325 -12.53 -10.93 15.12
C ASP A 325 -11.88 -11.72 13.98
N ILE A 326 -12.21 -11.39 12.73
CA ILE A 326 -11.62 -12.03 11.54
C ILE A 326 -10.14 -11.67 11.43
N VAL A 327 -9.79 -10.39 11.59
CA VAL A 327 -8.39 -9.92 11.54
C VAL A 327 -7.57 -10.56 12.64
N THR A 328 -8.09 -10.58 13.87
CA THR A 328 -7.41 -11.17 15.03
C THR A 328 -7.20 -12.66 14.85
N ALA A 329 -8.26 -13.40 14.52
CA ALA A 329 -8.19 -14.85 14.36
C ALA A 329 -7.24 -15.24 13.19
N GLN A 330 -7.19 -14.47 12.13
CA GLN A 330 -6.28 -14.76 11.01
C GLN A 330 -4.82 -14.50 11.41
N ASN A 331 -4.52 -13.38 12.06
CA ASN A 331 -3.16 -13.12 12.56
C ASN A 331 -2.70 -14.21 13.54
N GLU A 332 -3.58 -14.64 14.45
CA GLU A 332 -3.28 -15.75 15.38
C GLU A 332 -2.98 -17.06 14.64
N LEU A 333 -3.79 -17.40 13.63
CA LEU A 333 -3.59 -18.60 12.82
C LEU A 333 -2.24 -18.59 12.09
N ASP A 334 -1.84 -17.44 11.60
CA ASP A 334 -0.57 -17.24 10.88
C ASP A 334 0.62 -17.02 11.82
N GLY A 335 0.40 -16.95 13.13
CA GLY A 335 1.44 -16.69 14.14
C GLY A 335 1.99 -15.27 14.10
N VAL A 336 1.24 -14.32 13.53
CA VAL A 336 1.64 -12.91 13.39
C VAL A 336 1.19 -12.12 14.62
N THR A 337 2.14 -11.45 15.26
CA THR A 337 1.86 -10.47 16.31
C THR A 337 2.18 -9.08 15.79
N PRO A 338 1.16 -8.25 15.48
CA PRO A 338 1.39 -6.89 15.03
C PRO A 338 2.20 -6.06 16.03
N LYS A 339 3.06 -5.16 15.55
CA LYS A 339 3.84 -4.26 16.41
C LYS A 339 2.91 -3.37 17.23
N SER A 340 3.35 -2.94 18.42
CA SER A 340 2.57 -1.97 19.20
C SER A 340 2.36 -0.66 18.42
N LEU A 341 1.12 -0.17 18.39
CA LEU A 341 0.78 1.14 17.82
C LEU A 341 1.06 2.30 18.80
N LYS A 342 1.48 2.00 20.03
CA LYS A 342 1.87 3.03 21.00
C LYS A 342 3.18 3.64 20.55
N SER A 343 3.15 4.94 20.24
CA SER A 343 4.32 5.80 20.00
C SER A 343 5.14 5.99 21.26
#